data_3dcc15dc0fd96c93ca724ab3e5c9c614
#
_entry.id   3dcc15dc0fd96c93ca724ab3e5c9c614
#
_cell.length_a   1.000
_cell.length_b   1.000
_cell.length_c   1.000
_cell.angle_alpha   90.00
_cell.angle_beta   90.00
_cell.angle_gamma   90.00
#
_symmetry.space_group_name_H-M   'P 1'
#
loop_
_entity.id
_entity.type
_entity.pdbx_description
1 polymer ?
#
loop_
_entity_poly.entity_id
_entity_poly.type
_entity_poly.pdbx_seq_one_letter_code
_entity_poly.pdbx_strand_id
1 'polypeptide(L)'
;MLDEPRRSSTDIDIIVGRDTDVDGYIEKAGKIFPFVSVDEHKRKGLNDMEKRHFRFHFISPRTGKEINILLDVVFEDNPYLNVMERPIRNRLLLSEGEDLTVCLPDKNCILGDKLTAFAPHTTGIPFGVDKELEIIKQLFDCWTLLQEMDDYKTVREVYNKVSRIELGYRGLEKRPSDCLKDTIDSCICIMGRGSIRPEEYMNFSSGIGAIQGHIFVGRINGENAGVYASEVMYLAANILTGQNEYERISNPDDYRDTQLKLKGIKKISSIRNTNPLAYAYMVKSLQLLSENGLYTESVL
;
A
#
# COMPACT_ATOMS: atom_id res chain seq x y z
N MET A 1 1.44 10.68 10.21
CA MET A 1 0.83 9.35 10.34
C MET A 1 1.71 8.43 11.19
N LEU A 2 2.82 7.91 10.72
CA LEU A 2 3.84 7.32 11.59
C LEU A 2 4.72 8.42 12.17
N ASP A 3 5.22 8.22 13.38
CA ASP A 3 6.05 9.23 14.04
C ASP A 3 7.38 9.44 13.30
N GLU A 4 7.85 8.40 12.61
CA GLU A 4 9.00 8.48 11.74
C GLU A 4 8.65 8.13 10.29
N PRO A 5 8.99 9.00 9.32
CA PRO A 5 8.78 8.69 7.92
C PRO A 5 9.68 7.53 7.50
N ARG A 6 9.11 6.57 6.79
CA ARG A 6 9.84 5.39 6.30
C ARG A 6 10.30 5.54 4.86
N ARG A 7 9.55 6.31 4.07
CA ARG A 7 9.88 6.63 2.68
C ARG A 7 9.43 8.04 2.30
N SER A 8 9.98 8.55 1.20
CA SER A 8 9.50 9.79 0.58
C SER A 8 8.17 9.57 -0.15
N SER A 9 7.37 10.64 -0.20
CA SER A 9 6.23 10.80 -1.11
C SER A 9 6.37 12.12 -1.85
N THR A 10 5.81 12.18 -3.07
CA THR A 10 5.77 13.38 -3.91
C THR A 10 4.36 13.92 -4.05
N ASP A 11 3.38 13.19 -3.53
CA ASP A 11 1.97 13.40 -3.75
C ASP A 11 1.28 13.70 -2.41
N ILE A 12 0.32 14.60 -2.45
CA ILE A 12 -0.61 14.91 -1.36
C ILE A 12 -1.99 14.52 -1.84
N ASP A 13 -2.60 13.54 -1.18
CA ASP A 13 -3.97 13.10 -1.47
C ASP A 13 -4.91 13.68 -0.42
N ILE A 14 -6.00 14.33 -0.86
CA ILE A 14 -7.03 14.86 0.04
C ILE A 14 -8.42 14.40 -0.41
N ILE A 15 -9.26 14.12 0.56
CA ILE A 15 -10.69 13.89 0.36
C ILE A 15 -11.45 15.08 0.93
N VAL A 16 -12.32 15.65 0.13
CA VAL A 16 -13.11 16.84 0.49
C VAL A 16 -14.59 16.61 0.17
N GLY A 17 -15.46 17.29 0.89
CA GLY A 17 -16.89 17.30 0.57
C GLY A 17 -17.15 17.90 -0.82
N ARG A 18 -18.23 17.48 -1.46
CA ARG A 18 -18.56 17.88 -2.84
C ARG A 18 -18.72 19.39 -3.04
N ASP A 19 -19.12 20.12 -2.00
CA ASP A 19 -19.33 21.57 -2.04
C ASP A 19 -18.09 22.38 -1.61
N THR A 20 -16.92 21.73 -1.51
CA THR A 20 -15.68 22.40 -1.07
C THR A 20 -15.14 23.32 -2.16
N ASP A 21 -14.92 24.60 -1.83
CA ASP A 21 -14.26 25.58 -2.71
C ASP A 21 -12.75 25.32 -2.78
N VAL A 22 -12.37 24.34 -3.60
CA VAL A 22 -10.96 23.97 -3.80
C VAL A 22 -10.19 25.10 -4.49
N ASP A 23 -10.80 25.83 -5.41
CA ASP A 23 -10.14 26.92 -6.16
C ASP A 23 -9.71 28.05 -5.24
N GLY A 24 -10.56 28.42 -4.28
CA GLY A 24 -10.23 29.41 -3.26
C GLY A 24 -9.06 29.00 -2.36
N TYR A 25 -8.94 27.69 -2.03
CA TYR A 25 -7.81 27.17 -1.27
C TYR A 25 -6.52 27.18 -2.09
N ILE A 26 -6.58 26.80 -3.37
CA ILE A 26 -5.43 26.80 -4.27
C ILE A 26 -4.89 28.20 -4.50
N GLU A 27 -5.78 29.19 -4.71
CA GLU A 27 -5.38 30.58 -4.83
C GLU A 27 -4.67 31.10 -3.57
N LYS A 28 -5.18 30.74 -2.39
CA LYS A 28 -4.53 31.11 -1.10
C LYS A 28 -3.17 30.44 -0.96
N ALA A 29 -3.05 29.15 -1.26
CA ALA A 29 -1.79 28.43 -1.20
C ALA A 29 -0.73 29.05 -2.12
N GLY A 30 -1.11 29.44 -3.32
CA GLY A 30 -0.22 30.14 -4.27
C GLY A 30 0.30 31.50 -3.77
N LYS A 31 -0.39 32.14 -2.80
CA LYS A 31 0.06 33.40 -2.19
C LYS A 31 1.01 33.20 -1.01
N ILE A 32 0.98 32.03 -0.36
CA ILE A 32 1.78 31.74 0.84
C ILE A 32 3.20 31.27 0.49
N PHE A 33 3.33 30.44 -0.53
CA PHE A 33 4.58 29.87 -0.97
C PHE A 33 4.95 30.38 -2.39
N PRO A 34 6.23 30.60 -2.71
CA PRO A 34 6.64 31.13 -4.01
C PRO A 34 6.53 30.06 -5.12
N PHE A 35 5.31 29.62 -5.40
CA PHE A 35 5.03 28.81 -6.57
C PHE A 35 5.16 29.65 -7.84
N VAL A 36 5.79 29.08 -8.86
CA VAL A 36 5.96 29.72 -10.18
C VAL A 36 4.66 29.66 -10.97
N SER A 37 3.99 28.53 -10.91
CA SER A 37 2.69 28.28 -11.55
C SER A 37 1.95 27.12 -10.88
N VAL A 38 0.66 27.04 -11.15
CA VAL A 38 -0.20 25.91 -10.78
C VAL A 38 -0.94 25.45 -12.01
N ASP A 39 -0.77 24.18 -12.40
CA ASP A 39 -1.48 23.58 -13.51
C ASP A 39 -2.52 22.59 -13.01
N GLU A 40 -3.71 22.64 -13.57
CA GLU A 40 -4.74 21.63 -13.35
C GLU A 40 -4.76 20.62 -14.50
N HIS A 41 -4.56 19.35 -14.17
CA HIS A 41 -4.77 18.25 -15.10
C HIS A 41 -6.16 17.65 -14.90
N LYS A 42 -7.10 17.99 -15.77
CA LYS A 42 -8.43 17.36 -15.80
C LYS A 42 -8.31 15.94 -16.33
N ARG A 43 -8.41 14.95 -15.48
CA ARG A 43 -8.64 13.57 -15.87
C ARG A 43 -10.13 13.28 -15.79
N LYS A 44 -10.70 12.77 -16.88
CA LYS A 44 -12.07 12.22 -16.80
C LYS A 44 -12.02 10.98 -15.91
N GLY A 45 -12.59 11.08 -14.72
CA GLY A 45 -12.84 9.92 -13.87
C GLY A 45 -13.76 8.93 -14.61
N LEU A 46 -13.53 7.64 -14.43
CA LEU A 46 -14.51 6.62 -14.77
C LEU A 46 -15.64 6.72 -13.72
N ASN A 47 -16.91 6.62 -14.16
CA ASN A 47 -18.09 6.51 -13.30
C ASN A 47 -18.35 7.69 -12.33
N ASP A 48 -18.59 8.89 -12.87
CA ASP A 48 -19.08 10.10 -12.14
C ASP A 48 -18.27 10.53 -10.91
N MET A 49 -17.07 9.98 -10.71
CA MET A 49 -16.19 10.42 -9.64
C MET A 49 -15.48 11.72 -10.04
N GLU A 50 -15.73 12.78 -9.28
CA GLU A 50 -15.04 14.04 -9.47
C GLU A 50 -13.65 13.97 -8.83
N LYS A 51 -12.61 14.02 -9.65
CA LYS A 51 -11.20 14.12 -9.24
C LYS A 51 -10.56 15.30 -9.92
N ARG A 52 -9.79 16.05 -9.15
CA ARG A 52 -8.96 17.14 -9.68
C ARG A 52 -7.52 16.89 -9.32
N HIS A 53 -6.61 17.13 -10.24
CA HIS A 53 -5.18 16.92 -10.10
C HIS A 53 -4.45 18.23 -10.36
N PHE A 54 -3.70 18.69 -9.37
CA PHE A 54 -2.95 19.95 -9.47
C PHE A 54 -1.45 19.68 -9.39
N ARG A 55 -0.68 20.45 -10.17
CA ARG A 55 0.77 20.51 -10.08
C ARG A 55 1.18 21.91 -9.65
N PHE A 56 1.79 22.00 -8.49
CA PHE A 56 2.36 23.24 -7.97
C PHE A 56 3.83 23.29 -8.32
N HIS A 57 4.21 24.14 -9.25
CA HIS A 57 5.58 24.29 -9.74
C HIS A 57 6.35 25.27 -8.88
N PHE A 58 7.58 24.94 -8.53
CA PHE A 58 8.47 25.83 -7.79
C PHE A 58 9.94 25.56 -8.15
N ILE A 59 10.81 26.55 -7.88
CA ILE A 59 12.23 26.40 -8.09
C ILE A 59 12.84 25.73 -6.86
N SER A 60 13.44 24.58 -7.04
CA SER A 60 14.15 23.87 -5.98
C SER A 60 15.31 24.71 -5.44
N PRO A 61 15.33 25.05 -4.15
CA PRO A 61 16.45 25.82 -3.58
C PRO A 61 17.77 25.05 -3.60
N ARG A 62 17.70 23.72 -3.70
CA ARG A 62 18.89 22.87 -3.76
C ARG A 62 19.52 22.81 -5.14
N THR A 63 18.71 22.74 -6.18
CA THR A 63 19.18 22.44 -7.55
C THR A 63 19.02 23.60 -8.50
N GLY A 64 18.26 24.63 -8.15
CA GLY A 64 17.87 25.74 -9.03
C GLY A 64 16.94 25.31 -10.19
N LYS A 65 16.50 24.06 -10.23
CA LYS A 65 15.63 23.54 -11.27
C LYS A 65 14.16 23.63 -10.83
N GLU A 66 13.30 23.81 -11.82
CA GLU A 66 11.86 23.70 -11.58
C GLU A 66 11.49 22.26 -11.28
N ILE A 67 10.73 22.07 -10.23
CA ILE A 67 10.11 20.81 -9.79
C ILE A 67 8.67 21.08 -9.36
N ASN A 68 7.89 20.05 -9.09
CA ASN A 68 6.50 20.20 -8.70
C ASN A 68 6.12 19.33 -7.50
N ILE A 69 5.07 19.75 -6.80
CA ILE A 69 4.31 18.97 -5.81
C ILE A 69 2.98 18.63 -6.47
N LEU A 70 2.54 17.38 -6.32
CA LEU A 70 1.24 16.91 -6.80
C LEU A 70 0.22 17.01 -5.67
N LEU A 71 -0.97 17.52 -5.99
CA LEU A 71 -2.14 17.50 -5.11
C LEU A 71 -3.28 16.82 -5.84
N ASP A 72 -3.69 15.67 -5.32
CA ASP A 72 -4.82 14.92 -5.81
C ASP A 72 -6.02 15.15 -4.89
N VAL A 73 -7.09 15.68 -5.44
CA VAL A 73 -8.33 16.02 -4.71
C VAL A 73 -9.44 15.10 -5.17
N VAL A 74 -10.04 14.39 -4.22
CA VAL A 74 -11.21 13.54 -4.43
C VAL A 74 -12.41 14.16 -3.73
N PHE A 75 -13.50 14.37 -4.47
CA PHE A 75 -14.75 14.94 -3.93
C PHE A 75 -15.69 13.81 -3.52
N GLU A 76 -15.61 13.42 -2.25
CA GLU A 76 -16.32 12.25 -1.72
C GLU A 76 -16.60 12.33 -0.23
N ASP A 77 -17.50 11.47 0.23
CA ASP A 77 -17.68 11.23 1.66
C ASP A 77 -16.47 10.45 2.20
N ASN A 78 -15.99 10.84 3.37
CA ASN A 78 -14.85 10.19 4.01
C ASN A 78 -15.13 8.67 4.22
N PRO A 79 -14.35 7.76 3.63
CA PRO A 79 -14.52 6.32 3.79
C PRO A 79 -13.96 5.77 5.11
N TYR A 80 -13.12 6.53 5.81
CA TYR A 80 -12.39 6.06 6.98
C TYR A 80 -13.23 6.09 8.25
N LEU A 81 -13.01 5.11 9.13
CA LEU A 81 -13.73 4.99 10.40
C LEU A 81 -13.18 5.94 11.46
N ASN A 82 -11.86 6.11 11.47
CA ASN A 82 -11.17 6.92 12.46
C ASN A 82 -10.37 8.02 11.77
N VAL A 83 -10.62 9.26 12.15
CA VAL A 83 -9.86 10.44 11.70
C VAL A 83 -9.33 11.15 12.94
N MET A 84 -8.07 11.53 12.91
CA MET A 84 -7.40 12.25 13.99
C MET A 84 -6.78 13.53 13.47
N GLU A 85 -6.79 14.56 14.31
CA GLU A 85 -6.05 15.79 14.06
C GLU A 85 -4.60 15.60 14.52
N ARG A 86 -3.65 15.91 13.65
CA ARG A 86 -2.22 15.83 13.96
C ARG A 86 -1.47 17.08 13.51
N PRO A 87 -0.47 17.52 14.28
CA PRO A 87 0.42 18.60 13.84
C PRO A 87 1.29 18.11 12.67
N ILE A 88 1.52 19.01 11.70
CA ILE A 88 2.44 18.79 10.59
C ILE A 88 3.87 18.95 11.12
N ARG A 89 4.33 17.92 11.80
CA ARG A 89 5.70 17.86 12.35
C ARG A 89 6.40 16.62 11.85
N ASN A 90 7.65 16.81 11.45
CA ASN A 90 8.51 15.71 11.04
C ASN A 90 9.97 16.12 11.33
N ARG A 91 10.78 15.21 11.87
CA ARG A 91 12.20 15.47 12.14
C ARG A 91 13.04 15.83 10.90
N LEU A 92 12.52 15.54 9.70
CA LEU A 92 13.15 15.90 8.42
C LEU A 92 12.73 17.29 7.93
N LEU A 93 11.73 17.91 8.56
CA LEU A 93 11.21 19.24 8.23
C LEU A 93 11.63 20.20 9.33
N LEU A 94 12.33 21.27 8.95
CA LEU A 94 12.51 22.43 9.81
C LEU A 94 11.25 23.29 9.66
N SER A 95 10.52 23.48 10.75
CA SER A 95 9.35 24.34 10.81
C SER A 95 9.56 25.43 11.86
N GLU A 96 9.16 26.66 11.56
CA GLU A 96 9.16 27.79 12.48
C GLU A 96 7.72 28.31 12.59
N GLY A 97 7.37 28.85 13.78
CA GLY A 97 6.05 29.39 14.05
C GLY A 97 5.10 28.41 14.72
N GLU A 98 3.80 28.69 14.62
CA GLU A 98 2.75 27.85 15.18
C GLU A 98 2.61 26.53 14.39
N ASP A 99 2.29 25.46 15.12
CA ASP A 99 2.04 24.17 14.48
C ASP A 99 0.74 24.21 13.68
N LEU A 100 0.87 23.96 12.40
CA LEU A 100 -0.28 23.65 11.55
C LEU A 100 -0.72 22.22 11.81
N THR A 101 -2.04 22.00 11.85
CA THR A 101 -2.63 20.68 12.03
C THR A 101 -3.32 20.21 10.76
N VAL A 102 -3.45 18.90 10.61
CA VAL A 102 -4.15 18.25 9.52
C VAL A 102 -4.96 17.07 10.04
N CYS A 103 -6.16 16.88 9.49
CA CYS A 103 -6.97 15.69 9.75
C CYS A 103 -6.48 14.53 8.88
N LEU A 104 -6.10 13.43 9.53
CA LEU A 104 -5.59 12.21 8.88
C LEU A 104 -6.38 10.99 9.36
N PRO A 105 -6.63 10.00 8.49
CA PRO A 105 -7.03 8.68 8.95
C PRO A 105 -5.95 8.08 9.87
N ASP A 106 -6.36 7.27 10.84
CA ASP A 106 -5.38 6.56 11.66
C ASP A 106 -4.58 5.50 10.86
N LYS A 107 -3.54 4.96 11.46
CA LYS A 107 -2.65 3.98 10.80
C LYS A 107 -3.38 2.70 10.38
N ASN A 108 -4.41 2.28 11.15
CA ASN A 108 -5.19 1.07 10.85
C ASN A 108 -6.12 1.31 9.66
N CYS A 109 -6.74 2.49 9.57
CA CYS A 109 -7.53 2.91 8.42
C CYS A 109 -6.67 2.94 7.14
N ILE A 110 -5.48 3.55 7.23
CA ILE A 110 -4.57 3.61 6.08
C ILE A 110 -4.07 2.23 5.68
N LEU A 111 -3.81 1.32 6.62
CA LEU A 111 -3.42 -0.05 6.28
C LEU A 111 -4.52 -0.76 5.48
N GLY A 112 -5.78 -0.63 5.90
CA GLY A 112 -6.91 -1.20 5.18
C GLY A 112 -7.05 -0.65 3.76
N ASP A 113 -6.85 0.65 3.58
CA ASP A 113 -6.83 1.31 2.27
C ASP A 113 -5.65 0.86 1.41
N LYS A 114 -4.43 0.95 1.92
CA LYS A 114 -3.21 0.56 1.18
C LYS A 114 -3.21 -0.90 0.74
N LEU A 115 -3.85 -1.78 1.49
CA LEU A 115 -4.00 -3.18 1.10
C LEU A 115 -4.83 -3.33 -0.19
N THR A 116 -5.80 -2.42 -0.46
CA THR A 116 -6.56 -2.41 -1.72
C THR A 116 -5.69 -1.99 -2.90
N ALA A 117 -4.68 -1.16 -2.66
CA ALA A 117 -3.76 -0.66 -3.70
C ALA A 117 -2.66 -1.67 -4.06
N PHE A 118 -2.41 -2.69 -3.22
CA PHE A 118 -1.47 -3.78 -3.52
C PHE A 118 -2.18 -5.00 -4.11
N ALA A 119 -2.89 -4.80 -5.20
CA ALA A 119 -3.66 -5.82 -5.92
C ALA A 119 -3.63 -5.52 -7.44
N PRO A 120 -2.51 -5.79 -8.14
CA PRO A 120 -2.23 -5.28 -9.49
C PRO A 120 -3.17 -5.80 -10.60
N HIS A 121 -3.89 -6.89 -10.38
CA HIS A 121 -4.86 -7.45 -11.34
C HIS A 121 -6.31 -7.02 -11.04
N THR A 122 -6.52 -6.22 -9.99
CA THR A 122 -7.85 -5.79 -9.57
C THR A 122 -7.89 -4.28 -9.26
N THR A 123 -7.77 -3.91 -7.99
CA THR A 123 -7.88 -2.52 -7.53
C THR A 123 -6.56 -1.77 -7.44
N GLY A 124 -5.44 -2.46 -7.57
CA GLY A 124 -4.11 -1.86 -7.51
C GLY A 124 -3.65 -1.21 -8.81
N ILE A 125 -2.40 -0.80 -8.84
CA ILE A 125 -1.74 -0.26 -10.02
C ILE A 125 -1.44 -1.43 -10.97
N PRO A 126 -1.95 -1.42 -12.22
CA PRO A 126 -1.75 -2.54 -13.14
C PRO A 126 -0.30 -2.62 -13.64
N PHE A 127 0.12 -3.82 -14.04
CA PHE A 127 1.38 -4.00 -14.75
C PHE A 127 1.33 -3.38 -16.17
N GLY A 128 2.50 -3.08 -16.73
CA GLY A 128 2.64 -2.62 -18.12
C GLY A 128 2.29 -1.14 -18.33
N VAL A 129 2.29 -0.34 -17.26
CA VAL A 129 2.04 1.11 -17.30
C VAL A 129 3.23 1.93 -16.79
N ASP A 130 4.41 1.34 -16.75
CA ASP A 130 5.68 1.94 -16.28
C ASP A 130 5.58 2.48 -14.83
N LYS A 131 4.89 1.74 -13.95
CA LYS A 131 4.66 2.10 -12.54
C LYS A 131 5.04 1.00 -11.55
N GLU A 132 6.01 0.19 -11.89
CA GLU A 132 6.47 -0.94 -11.06
C GLU A 132 6.98 -0.48 -9.68
N LEU A 133 7.62 0.70 -9.64
CA LEU A 133 8.01 1.35 -8.39
C LEU A 133 6.81 1.60 -7.48
N GLU A 134 5.71 2.12 -8.04
CA GLU A 134 4.51 2.46 -7.27
C GLU A 134 3.83 1.19 -6.71
N ILE A 135 3.87 0.08 -7.45
CA ILE A 135 3.37 -1.21 -6.95
C ILE A 135 4.17 -1.65 -5.71
N ILE A 136 5.49 -1.58 -5.76
CA ILE A 136 6.35 -1.99 -4.63
C ILE A 136 6.27 -1.00 -3.46
N LYS A 137 6.01 0.27 -3.72
CA LYS A 137 5.69 1.24 -2.64
C LYS A 137 4.44 0.80 -1.86
N GLN A 138 3.41 0.24 -2.52
CA GLN A 138 2.23 -0.25 -1.81
C GLN A 138 2.56 -1.45 -0.90
N LEU A 139 3.36 -2.42 -1.38
CA LEU A 139 3.83 -3.52 -0.53
C LEU A 139 4.60 -3.01 0.69
N PHE A 140 5.52 -2.07 0.47
CA PHE A 140 6.33 -1.49 1.54
C PHE A 140 5.46 -0.74 2.56
N ASP A 141 4.48 0.04 2.09
CA ASP A 141 3.54 0.76 2.95
C ASP A 141 2.67 -0.21 3.76
N CYS A 142 2.10 -1.24 3.12
CA CYS A 142 1.32 -2.27 3.82
C CYS A 142 2.14 -2.95 4.91
N TRP A 143 3.36 -3.38 4.59
CA TRP A 143 4.24 -4.03 5.56
C TRP A 143 4.61 -3.08 6.71
N THR A 144 4.98 -1.84 6.41
CA THR A 144 5.37 -0.85 7.41
C THR A 144 4.22 -0.52 8.38
N LEU A 145 3.02 -0.34 7.84
CA LEU A 145 1.82 -0.08 8.66
C LEU A 145 1.40 -1.31 9.45
N LEU A 146 1.57 -2.51 8.89
CA LEU A 146 1.30 -3.76 9.59
C LEU A 146 2.16 -3.93 10.84
N GLN A 147 3.43 -3.45 10.83
CA GLN A 147 4.27 -3.50 12.03
C GLN A 147 3.67 -2.67 13.18
N GLU A 148 2.98 -1.59 12.87
CA GLU A 148 2.39 -0.65 13.82
C GLU A 148 0.90 -0.92 14.09
N MET A 149 0.31 -1.92 13.43
CA MET A 149 -1.12 -2.26 13.58
C MET A 149 -1.46 -2.68 15.00
N ASP A 150 -2.49 -2.06 15.56
CA ASP A 150 -3.03 -2.34 16.92
C ASP A 150 -4.55 -2.58 16.93
N ASP A 151 -5.25 -2.30 15.81
CA ASP A 151 -6.69 -2.58 15.66
C ASP A 151 -6.97 -3.27 14.32
N TYR A 152 -6.88 -4.60 14.32
CA TYR A 152 -7.17 -5.42 13.14
C TYR A 152 -8.62 -5.30 12.65
N LYS A 153 -9.58 -5.07 13.57
CA LYS A 153 -10.98 -4.93 13.20
C LYS A 153 -11.19 -3.71 12.30
N THR A 154 -10.60 -2.57 12.66
CA THR A 154 -10.62 -1.35 11.83
C THR A 154 -9.97 -1.61 10.47
N VAL A 155 -8.82 -2.28 10.41
CA VAL A 155 -8.17 -2.65 9.12
C VAL A 155 -9.13 -3.43 8.22
N ARG A 156 -9.76 -4.47 8.75
CA ARG A 156 -10.70 -5.33 8.01
C ARG A 156 -11.93 -4.58 7.53
N GLU A 157 -12.52 -3.73 8.38
CA GLU A 157 -13.71 -2.97 8.03
C GLU A 157 -13.42 -1.91 6.95
N VAL A 158 -12.31 -1.17 7.09
CA VAL A 158 -11.90 -0.17 6.09
C VAL A 158 -11.54 -0.85 4.78
N TYR A 159 -10.76 -1.95 4.81
CA TYR A 159 -10.48 -2.73 3.61
C TYR A 159 -11.75 -3.11 2.86
N ASN A 160 -12.74 -3.67 3.56
CA ASN A 160 -13.99 -4.09 2.94
C ASN A 160 -14.81 -2.92 2.38
N LYS A 161 -14.74 -1.75 2.98
CA LYS A 161 -15.41 -0.54 2.50
C LYS A 161 -14.70 0.03 1.28
N VAL A 162 -13.40 0.30 1.40
CA VAL A 162 -12.59 0.94 0.34
C VAL A 162 -12.48 0.04 -0.89
N SER A 163 -12.29 -1.27 -0.73
CA SER A 163 -12.22 -2.19 -1.89
C SER A 163 -13.50 -2.20 -2.73
N ARG A 164 -14.69 -2.06 -2.11
CA ARG A 164 -15.94 -1.92 -2.87
C ARG A 164 -16.00 -0.62 -3.63
N ILE A 165 -15.56 0.47 -3.01
CA ILE A 165 -15.48 1.80 -3.64
C ILE A 165 -14.54 1.73 -4.85
N GLU A 166 -13.32 1.20 -4.67
CA GLU A 166 -12.32 1.08 -5.73
C GLU A 166 -12.77 0.18 -6.90
N LEU A 167 -13.45 -0.94 -6.59
CA LEU A 167 -14.06 -1.79 -7.62
C LEU A 167 -15.14 -1.06 -8.42
N GLY A 168 -15.98 -0.27 -7.73
CA GLY A 168 -16.99 0.58 -8.36
C GLY A 168 -16.36 1.62 -9.29
N TYR A 169 -15.30 2.30 -8.87
CA TYR A 169 -14.59 3.28 -9.69
C TYR A 169 -14.01 2.69 -10.98
N ARG A 170 -13.58 1.46 -10.92
CA ARG A 170 -13.00 0.75 -12.08
C ARG A 170 -14.06 0.07 -12.95
N GLY A 171 -15.32 0.09 -12.53
CA GLY A 171 -16.38 -0.64 -13.22
C GLY A 171 -16.16 -2.15 -13.23
N LEU A 172 -15.51 -2.70 -12.21
CA LEU A 172 -15.17 -4.12 -12.12
C LEU A 172 -16.29 -4.88 -11.39
N GLU A 173 -16.88 -5.86 -12.05
CA GLU A 173 -17.83 -6.81 -11.45
C GLU A 173 -17.08 -7.89 -10.63
N LYS A 174 -16.29 -7.45 -9.65
CA LYS A 174 -15.52 -8.31 -8.74
C LYS A 174 -15.91 -8.03 -7.29
N ARG A 175 -15.48 -8.89 -6.38
CA ARG A 175 -15.75 -8.76 -4.95
C ARG A 175 -14.45 -8.39 -4.20
N PRO A 176 -14.53 -7.80 -3.01
CA PRO A 176 -13.38 -7.58 -2.14
C PRO A 176 -12.50 -8.82 -1.93
N SER A 177 -13.12 -10.01 -1.87
CA SER A 177 -12.41 -11.28 -1.79
C SER A 177 -11.52 -11.59 -3.00
N ASP A 178 -11.88 -11.10 -4.18
CA ASP A 178 -11.08 -11.31 -5.39
C ASP A 178 -9.84 -10.40 -5.40
N CYS A 179 -9.93 -9.21 -4.78
CA CYS A 179 -8.78 -8.35 -4.55
C CYS A 179 -7.79 -8.95 -3.52
N LEU A 180 -8.30 -9.57 -2.44
CA LEU A 180 -7.43 -10.28 -1.48
C LEU A 180 -6.71 -11.47 -2.11
N LYS A 181 -7.37 -12.21 -2.98
CA LYS A 181 -6.72 -13.30 -3.74
C LYS A 181 -5.62 -12.77 -4.63
N ASP A 182 -5.84 -11.66 -5.31
CA ASP A 182 -4.82 -10.97 -6.11
C ASP A 182 -3.63 -10.54 -5.27
N THR A 183 -3.86 -9.94 -4.09
CA THR A 183 -2.82 -9.62 -3.12
C THR A 183 -2.02 -10.86 -2.70
N ILE A 184 -2.70 -11.96 -2.34
CA ILE A 184 -2.07 -13.22 -1.94
C ILE A 184 -1.23 -13.79 -3.09
N ASP A 185 -1.76 -13.82 -4.31
CA ASP A 185 -1.08 -14.31 -5.49
C ASP A 185 0.16 -13.46 -5.83
N SER A 186 0.07 -12.14 -5.67
CA SER A 186 1.20 -11.21 -5.83
C SER A 186 2.29 -11.47 -4.79
N CYS A 187 1.91 -11.71 -3.53
CA CYS A 187 2.83 -12.07 -2.46
C CYS A 187 3.56 -13.39 -2.76
N ILE A 188 2.85 -14.42 -3.21
CA ILE A 188 3.43 -15.70 -3.61
C ILE A 188 4.42 -15.53 -4.78
N CYS A 189 4.08 -14.69 -5.77
CA CYS A 189 4.95 -14.38 -6.89
C CYS A 189 6.26 -13.73 -6.41
N ILE A 190 6.19 -12.73 -5.53
CA ILE A 190 7.36 -12.05 -4.97
C ILE A 190 8.24 -13.03 -4.18
N MET A 191 7.64 -13.83 -3.29
CA MET A 191 8.37 -14.84 -2.51
C MET A 191 9.05 -15.88 -3.42
N GLY A 192 8.43 -16.24 -4.54
CA GLY A 192 8.94 -17.17 -5.52
C GLY A 192 10.19 -16.68 -6.27
N ARG A 193 10.47 -15.39 -6.26
CA ARG A 193 11.65 -14.76 -6.87
C ARG A 193 11.94 -15.27 -8.30
N GLY A 194 10.90 -15.33 -9.13
CA GLY A 194 10.94 -15.78 -10.52
C GLY A 194 10.85 -17.31 -10.73
N SER A 195 10.74 -18.12 -9.68
CA SER A 195 10.40 -19.55 -9.80
C SER A 195 8.90 -19.80 -9.96
N ILE A 196 8.10 -18.79 -9.61
CA ILE A 196 6.65 -18.78 -9.76
C ILE A 196 6.32 -17.52 -10.56
N ARG A 197 5.56 -17.65 -11.67
CA ARG A 197 5.18 -16.56 -12.58
C ARG A 197 6.36 -15.64 -12.93
N PRO A 198 7.38 -16.12 -13.65
CA PRO A 198 8.62 -15.40 -13.90
C PRO A 198 8.41 -14.05 -14.61
N GLU A 199 7.44 -13.96 -15.53
CA GLU A 199 7.13 -12.74 -16.27
C GLU A 199 6.53 -11.66 -15.36
N GLU A 200 5.61 -12.01 -14.47
CA GLU A 200 5.09 -11.09 -13.46
C GLU A 200 6.17 -10.65 -12.47
N TYR A 201 7.01 -11.61 -12.04
CA TYR A 201 8.09 -11.29 -11.12
C TYR A 201 9.08 -10.28 -11.69
N MET A 202 9.26 -10.19 -13.00
CA MET A 202 10.10 -9.16 -13.63
C MET A 202 9.61 -7.75 -13.31
N ASN A 203 8.29 -7.51 -13.31
CA ASN A 203 7.71 -6.23 -12.94
C ASN A 203 8.00 -5.93 -11.45
N PHE A 204 7.72 -6.87 -10.55
CA PHE A 204 8.05 -6.70 -9.13
C PHE A 204 9.55 -6.46 -8.90
N SER A 205 10.42 -7.20 -9.59
CA SER A 205 11.87 -7.08 -9.48
C SER A 205 12.37 -5.70 -9.92
N SER A 206 11.80 -5.15 -10.99
CA SER A 206 12.06 -3.78 -11.45
C SER A 206 11.71 -2.76 -10.37
N GLY A 207 10.50 -2.85 -9.80
CA GLY A 207 10.05 -1.97 -8.72
C GLY A 207 10.90 -2.10 -7.44
N ILE A 208 11.31 -3.34 -7.07
CA ILE A 208 12.21 -3.61 -5.94
C ILE A 208 13.56 -2.92 -6.14
N GLY A 209 14.09 -2.93 -7.35
CA GLY A 209 15.32 -2.21 -7.68
C GLY A 209 15.16 -0.69 -7.58
N ALA A 210 14.02 -0.16 -8.02
CA ALA A 210 13.78 1.27 -8.09
C ALA A 210 13.45 1.91 -6.73
N ILE A 211 12.81 1.20 -5.79
CA ILE A 211 12.36 1.78 -4.52
C ILE A 211 13.49 2.23 -3.60
N GLN A 212 14.71 1.72 -3.79
CA GLN A 212 15.84 1.99 -2.89
C GLN A 212 16.13 3.48 -2.72
N GLY A 213 15.94 4.28 -3.74
CA GLY A 213 16.11 5.74 -3.69
C GLY A 213 15.01 6.50 -2.93
N HIS A 214 13.95 5.81 -2.52
CA HIS A 214 12.78 6.42 -1.88
C HIS A 214 12.62 6.06 -0.41
N ILE A 215 13.37 5.08 0.10
CA ILE A 215 13.29 4.65 1.51
C ILE A 215 14.38 5.34 2.34
N PHE A 216 14.04 5.69 3.57
CA PHE A 216 14.95 6.37 4.48
C PHE A 216 15.76 5.43 5.38
N VAL A 217 15.23 4.23 5.62
CA VAL A 217 15.83 3.24 6.54
C VAL A 217 15.87 1.88 5.89
N GLY A 218 17.04 1.23 5.97
CA GLY A 218 17.22 -0.13 5.48
C GLY A 218 17.48 -0.23 3.98
N ARG A 219 17.40 -1.45 3.49
CA ARG A 219 17.52 -1.79 2.06
C ARG A 219 16.44 -2.79 1.71
N ILE A 220 15.88 -2.63 0.51
CA ILE A 220 14.98 -3.61 -0.08
C ILE A 220 15.72 -4.35 -1.19
N ASN A 221 15.67 -5.66 -1.12
CA ASN A 221 16.12 -6.58 -2.15
C ASN A 221 15.07 -7.68 -2.32
N GLY A 222 15.25 -8.59 -3.26
CA GLY A 222 14.29 -9.66 -3.49
C GLY A 222 14.03 -10.57 -2.28
N GLU A 223 14.98 -10.69 -1.35
CA GLU A 223 14.83 -11.46 -0.12
C GLU A 223 13.95 -10.72 0.90
N ASN A 224 14.27 -9.46 1.20
CA ASN A 224 13.48 -8.63 2.12
C ASN A 224 12.05 -8.41 1.61
N ALA A 225 11.89 -8.21 0.30
CA ALA A 225 10.57 -8.09 -0.31
C ALA A 225 9.74 -9.38 -0.12
N GLY A 226 10.38 -10.56 -0.16
CA GLY A 226 9.74 -11.83 0.17
C GLY A 226 9.30 -11.93 1.63
N VAL A 227 10.07 -11.34 2.57
CA VAL A 227 9.67 -11.23 3.99
C VAL A 227 8.43 -10.34 4.11
N TYR A 228 8.46 -9.14 3.53
CA TYR A 228 7.32 -8.21 3.58
C TYR A 228 6.07 -8.83 2.96
N ALA A 229 6.24 -9.51 1.81
CA ALA A 229 5.16 -10.20 1.14
C ALA A 229 4.54 -11.32 2.00
N SER A 230 5.34 -12.08 2.77
CA SER A 230 4.81 -13.15 3.63
C SER A 230 3.89 -12.64 4.74
N GLU A 231 4.25 -11.52 5.36
CA GLU A 231 3.47 -10.90 6.42
C GLU A 231 2.19 -10.24 5.87
N VAL A 232 2.29 -9.55 4.72
CA VAL A 232 1.12 -8.97 4.04
C VAL A 232 0.19 -10.07 3.52
N MET A 233 0.72 -11.19 3.02
CA MET A 233 -0.06 -12.37 2.65
C MET A 233 -0.87 -12.90 3.84
N TYR A 234 -0.27 -12.96 5.02
CA TYR A 234 -0.95 -13.45 6.22
C TYR A 234 -2.09 -12.51 6.63
N LEU A 235 -1.90 -11.18 6.56
CA LEU A 235 -2.98 -10.21 6.79
C LEU A 235 -4.13 -10.42 5.79
N ALA A 236 -3.80 -10.53 4.49
CA ALA A 236 -4.80 -10.75 3.45
C ALA A 236 -5.56 -12.08 3.64
N ALA A 237 -4.86 -13.16 4.02
CA ALA A 237 -5.46 -14.45 4.31
C ALA A 237 -6.42 -14.39 5.52
N ASN A 238 -6.05 -13.69 6.58
CA ASN A 238 -6.92 -13.49 7.75
C ASN A 238 -8.23 -12.76 7.37
N ILE A 239 -8.14 -11.68 6.58
CA ILE A 239 -9.32 -10.94 6.13
C ILE A 239 -10.18 -11.81 5.20
N LEU A 240 -9.54 -12.52 4.26
CA LEU A 240 -10.23 -13.37 3.27
C LEU A 240 -10.97 -14.54 3.92
N THR A 241 -10.41 -15.13 4.98
CA THR A 241 -11.03 -16.24 5.72
C THR A 241 -11.98 -15.78 6.83
N GLY A 242 -12.15 -14.46 6.99
CA GLY A 242 -13.08 -13.89 7.97
C GLY A 242 -12.65 -14.05 9.42
N GLN A 243 -11.35 -14.16 9.69
CA GLN A 243 -10.86 -14.24 11.06
C GLN A 243 -11.28 -12.99 11.86
N ASN A 244 -11.63 -13.20 13.15
CA ASN A 244 -12.04 -12.09 14.01
C ASN A 244 -10.86 -11.36 14.64
N GLU A 245 -9.74 -12.04 14.80
CA GLU A 245 -8.53 -11.55 15.44
C GLU A 245 -7.32 -11.83 14.57
N TYR A 246 -6.28 -11.00 14.70
CA TYR A 246 -5.00 -11.18 14.05
C TYR A 246 -3.95 -11.53 15.09
N GLU A 247 -3.48 -12.75 15.05
CA GLU A 247 -2.43 -13.20 15.96
C GLU A 247 -1.06 -13.11 15.30
N ARG A 248 -0.15 -12.33 15.91
CA ARG A 248 1.25 -12.34 15.49
C ARG A 248 1.90 -13.67 15.86
N ILE A 249 2.76 -14.17 14.98
CA ILE A 249 3.52 -15.39 15.25
C ILE A 249 4.57 -15.06 16.31
N SER A 250 4.47 -15.71 17.47
CA SER A 250 5.41 -15.54 18.58
C SER A 250 6.59 -16.52 18.51
N ASN A 251 6.36 -17.74 18.01
CA ASN A 251 7.38 -18.77 17.88
C ASN A 251 7.41 -19.32 16.45
N PRO A 252 8.33 -18.87 15.58
CA PRO A 252 8.43 -19.36 14.21
C PRO A 252 8.91 -20.82 14.12
N ASP A 253 9.56 -21.35 15.14
CA ASP A 253 10.06 -22.73 15.12
C ASP A 253 8.94 -23.77 15.07
N ASP A 254 7.74 -23.42 15.54
CA ASP A 254 6.56 -24.30 15.47
C ASP A 254 6.17 -24.65 14.02
N TYR A 255 6.61 -23.88 13.06
CA TYR A 255 6.31 -24.03 11.62
C TYR A 255 7.48 -24.61 10.81
N ARG A 256 8.67 -24.73 11.42
CA ARG A 256 9.92 -25.02 10.73
C ARG A 256 9.90 -26.33 9.96
N ASP A 257 9.27 -27.35 10.52
CA ASP A 257 9.22 -28.70 9.94
C ASP A 257 8.01 -28.92 9.02
N THR A 258 7.13 -27.92 8.90
CA THR A 258 5.99 -27.98 7.99
C THR A 258 6.47 -27.93 6.55
N GLN A 259 6.16 -28.98 5.77
CA GLN A 259 6.46 -29.02 4.35
C GLN A 259 5.33 -28.37 3.55
N LEU A 260 5.69 -27.40 2.73
CA LEU A 260 4.76 -26.77 1.80
C LEU A 260 4.77 -27.53 0.47
N LYS A 261 3.60 -27.87 -0.04
CA LYS A 261 3.43 -28.54 -1.33
C LYS A 261 3.12 -27.53 -2.43
N LEU A 262 4.07 -26.62 -2.69
CA LEU A 262 3.95 -25.58 -3.71
C LEU A 262 4.81 -25.93 -4.93
N LYS A 263 4.27 -25.84 -6.15
CA LYS A 263 5.11 -25.88 -7.37
C LYS A 263 6.04 -24.66 -7.39
N GLY A 264 7.32 -24.88 -7.72
CA GLY A 264 8.31 -23.79 -7.74
C GLY A 264 8.91 -23.44 -6.38
N ILE A 265 8.64 -24.21 -5.36
CA ILE A 265 8.90 -23.95 -3.93
C ILE A 265 10.38 -23.82 -3.56
N LYS A 266 11.34 -24.25 -4.39
CA LYS A 266 12.76 -24.31 -4.01
C LYS A 266 13.30 -22.99 -3.44
N LYS A 267 12.92 -21.85 -4.03
CA LYS A 267 13.34 -20.52 -3.52
C LYS A 267 12.55 -20.10 -2.29
N ILE A 268 11.28 -20.45 -2.22
CA ILE A 268 10.43 -20.19 -1.04
C ILE A 268 10.93 -21.03 0.14
N SER A 269 11.27 -22.29 -0.06
CA SER A 269 11.82 -23.15 0.99
C SER A 269 13.12 -22.61 1.59
N SER A 270 13.92 -21.85 0.83
CA SER A 270 15.14 -21.24 1.35
C SER A 270 14.85 -20.16 2.41
N ILE A 271 13.68 -19.50 2.35
CA ILE A 271 13.24 -18.52 3.35
C ILE A 271 13.18 -19.16 4.73
N ARG A 272 12.85 -20.47 4.84
CA ARG A 272 12.84 -21.20 6.11
C ARG A 272 14.15 -21.09 6.89
N ASN A 273 15.28 -21.08 6.19
CA ASN A 273 16.60 -21.03 6.81
C ASN A 273 17.11 -19.59 7.00
N THR A 274 16.74 -18.67 6.10
CA THR A 274 17.21 -17.26 6.14
C THR A 274 16.31 -16.36 6.96
N ASN A 275 15.00 -16.64 6.97
CA ASN A 275 14.02 -15.92 7.79
C ASN A 275 12.88 -16.85 8.25
N PRO A 276 13.06 -17.56 9.39
CA PRO A 276 12.05 -18.50 9.91
C PRO A 276 10.68 -17.86 10.17
N LEU A 277 10.65 -16.59 10.58
CA LEU A 277 9.40 -15.86 10.84
C LEU A 277 8.59 -15.66 9.55
N ALA A 278 9.25 -15.24 8.45
CA ALA A 278 8.59 -15.12 7.16
C ALA A 278 8.07 -16.47 6.65
N TYR A 279 8.82 -17.55 6.86
CA TYR A 279 8.36 -18.89 6.54
C TYR A 279 7.11 -19.28 7.34
N ALA A 280 7.10 -18.98 8.66
CA ALA A 280 5.97 -19.27 9.53
C ALA A 280 4.70 -18.52 9.09
N TYR A 281 4.80 -17.22 8.74
CA TYR A 281 3.67 -16.46 8.21
C TYR A 281 3.14 -17.05 6.90
N MET A 282 4.00 -17.48 6.00
CA MET A 282 3.59 -18.14 4.76
C MET A 282 2.87 -19.46 5.04
N VAL A 283 3.43 -20.32 5.92
CA VAL A 283 2.81 -21.59 6.31
C VAL A 283 1.41 -21.35 6.91
N LYS A 284 1.32 -20.45 7.88
CA LYS A 284 0.04 -20.13 8.55
C LYS A 284 -0.99 -19.58 7.58
N SER A 285 -0.56 -18.74 6.61
CA SER A 285 -1.44 -18.25 5.55
C SER A 285 -2.03 -19.38 4.71
N LEU A 286 -1.19 -20.30 4.26
CA LEU A 286 -1.61 -21.42 3.42
C LEU A 286 -2.50 -22.40 4.19
N GLN A 287 -2.23 -22.63 5.48
CA GLN A 287 -3.09 -23.43 6.34
C GLN A 287 -4.49 -22.80 6.45
N LEU A 288 -4.58 -21.50 6.79
CA LEU A 288 -5.85 -20.79 6.86
C LEU A 288 -6.66 -20.88 5.55
N LEU A 289 -5.99 -20.70 4.42
CA LEU A 289 -6.63 -20.76 3.10
C LEU A 289 -7.12 -22.19 2.79
N SER A 290 -6.32 -23.20 3.10
CA SER A 290 -6.65 -24.62 2.87
C SER A 290 -7.84 -25.07 3.75
N GLU A 291 -7.83 -24.72 5.04
CA GLU A 291 -8.90 -25.02 5.99
C GLU A 291 -10.25 -24.41 5.58
N ASN A 292 -10.21 -23.28 4.85
CA ASN A 292 -11.40 -22.62 4.33
C ASN A 292 -11.73 -22.98 2.86
N GLY A 293 -11.05 -23.97 2.28
CA GLY A 293 -11.28 -24.43 0.90
C GLY A 293 -10.97 -23.39 -0.18
N LEU A 294 -10.15 -22.39 0.14
CA LEU A 294 -9.83 -21.28 -0.77
C LEU A 294 -8.60 -21.57 -1.65
N TYR A 295 -7.71 -22.45 -1.18
CA TYR A 295 -6.61 -22.99 -1.97
C TYR A 295 -6.59 -24.50 -1.86
N THR A 296 -6.62 -25.17 -3.00
CA THR A 296 -6.42 -26.62 -3.12
C THR A 296 -5.00 -26.88 -3.62
N GLU A 297 -4.46 -28.06 -3.34
CA GLU A 297 -3.13 -28.51 -3.81
C GLU A 297 -2.92 -28.35 -5.34
N SER A 298 -3.99 -28.21 -6.11
CA SER A 298 -3.94 -28.05 -7.56
C SER A 298 -3.65 -26.61 -8.01
N VAL A 299 -3.76 -25.61 -7.13
CA VAL A 299 -3.52 -24.20 -7.42
C VAL A 299 -2.13 -23.77 -6.91
N LEU A 300 -1.56 -24.57 -6.06
CA LEU A 300 -0.21 -24.44 -5.48
C LEU A 300 0.78 -25.42 -6.17
#